data_d5eae70c6e571f8f5d87c853d55bdb1a
#
_entry.id   d5eae70c6e571f8f5d87c853d55bdb1a
#
_cell.length_a   1.000
_cell.length_b   1.000
_cell.length_c   1.000
_cell.angle_alpha   90.00
_cell.angle_beta   90.00
_cell.angle_gamma   90.00
#
_symmetry.space_group_name_H-M   'P 1'
#
loop_
_entity.id
_entity.type
_entity.pdbx_description
1 polymer ?
#
loop_
_entity_poly.entity_id
_entity_poly.type
_entity_poly.pdbx_seq_one_letter_code
_entity_poly.pdbx_strand_id
1 'polypeptide(L)'
;MEYQIIELSKEKWENTLIPIGYTTEEYYNITVEKKADGFVMEMKKQSFTQPVTHTPQEYDFPDRLYEPHWEKACARGIVQDEKLMAVVETAPEEWSNRLRVTELWVDESLRGKGIGHALMETAKEQARREGRRVLMLETQSCNVNAIGFYLHEGFTLIGFDSCCYRNNDLDRKEVRVELGWFLQEKK
;
A
#
# COMPACT_ATOMS: atom_id res chain seq x y z
N MET A 1 -1.81 20.67 -17.58
CA MET A 1 -0.52 20.81 -16.87
C MET A 1 0.14 19.44 -16.83
N GLU A 2 1.40 19.37 -17.21
CA GLU A 2 2.18 18.14 -17.12
C GLU A 2 2.73 18.05 -15.70
N TYR A 3 2.40 16.97 -14.98
CA TYR A 3 2.88 16.75 -13.61
C TYR A 3 4.24 16.05 -13.68
N GLN A 4 5.23 16.60 -13.01
CA GLN A 4 6.55 15.98 -12.94
C GLN A 4 6.70 15.23 -11.62
N ILE A 5 7.04 13.95 -11.69
CA ILE A 5 7.45 13.16 -10.52
C ILE A 5 8.92 13.46 -10.26
N ILE A 6 9.22 13.92 -9.06
CA ILE A 6 10.57 14.26 -8.59
C ILE A 6 10.98 13.38 -7.41
N GLU A 7 12.27 13.29 -7.15
CA GLU A 7 12.78 12.69 -5.93
C GLU A 7 12.51 13.63 -4.74
N LEU A 8 12.01 13.08 -3.66
CA LEU A 8 11.74 13.79 -2.42
C LEU A 8 12.89 13.48 -1.45
N SER A 9 13.80 14.44 -1.24
CA SER A 9 14.96 14.19 -0.36
C SER A 9 14.53 13.99 1.10
N LYS A 10 15.18 13.06 1.79
CA LYS A 10 14.91 12.78 3.21
C LYS A 10 15.04 14.04 4.06
N GLU A 11 16.08 14.86 3.85
CA GLU A 11 16.34 16.08 4.60
C GLU A 11 15.15 17.06 4.62
N LYS A 12 14.43 17.14 3.50
CA LYS A 12 13.29 18.06 3.37
C LYS A 12 11.96 17.43 3.78
N TRP A 13 11.79 16.14 3.54
CA TRP A 13 10.48 15.48 3.59
C TRP A 13 10.32 14.46 4.72
N GLU A 14 11.37 14.20 5.52
CA GLU A 14 11.27 13.31 6.69
C GLU A 14 10.16 13.79 7.64
N ASN A 15 9.41 12.84 8.19
CA ASN A 15 8.26 13.09 9.07
C ASN A 15 7.08 13.84 8.43
N THR A 16 7.07 14.05 7.10
CA THR A 16 5.91 14.61 6.43
C THR A 16 4.72 13.69 6.58
N LEU A 17 3.64 14.20 7.18
CA LEU A 17 2.38 13.47 7.33
C LEU A 17 1.74 13.19 5.97
N ILE A 18 1.33 11.95 5.75
CA ILE A 18 0.56 11.56 4.59
C ILE A 18 -0.90 11.41 5.01
N PRO A 19 -1.82 12.21 4.47
CA PRO A 19 -3.21 12.21 4.91
C PRO A 19 -3.98 11.05 4.27
N ILE A 20 -3.58 9.81 4.57
CA ILE A 20 -4.25 8.61 4.07
C ILE A 20 -5.60 8.48 4.76
N GLY A 21 -6.64 8.57 3.97
CA GLY A 21 -8.00 8.34 4.40
C GLY A 21 -8.84 7.86 3.22
N TYR A 22 -9.86 7.08 3.50
CA TYR A 22 -10.76 6.56 2.48
C TYR A 22 -12.12 6.21 3.06
N THR A 23 -13.14 6.20 2.21
CA THR A 23 -14.47 5.67 2.53
C THR A 23 -14.71 4.43 1.69
N THR A 24 -15.26 3.39 2.29
CA THR A 24 -15.56 2.14 1.63
C THR A 24 -16.97 1.65 1.99
N GLU A 25 -17.64 1.03 1.02
CA GLU A 25 -18.93 0.35 1.19
C GLU A 25 -18.77 -1.17 1.23
N GLU A 26 -17.56 -1.66 0.89
CA GLU A 26 -17.25 -3.07 0.77
C GLU A 26 -15.97 -3.42 1.52
N TYR A 27 -15.81 -4.69 1.82
CA TYR A 27 -14.60 -5.26 2.40
C TYR A 27 -14.38 -6.69 1.90
N TYR A 28 -13.16 -7.17 1.97
CA TYR A 28 -12.87 -8.59 1.84
C TYR A 28 -12.98 -9.26 3.19
N ASN A 29 -14.02 -10.09 3.38
CA ASN A 29 -14.15 -10.92 4.57
C ASN A 29 -13.19 -12.09 4.48
N ILE A 30 -12.32 -12.21 5.47
CA ILE A 30 -11.35 -13.30 5.56
C ILE A 30 -11.81 -14.24 6.66
N THR A 31 -11.88 -15.52 6.33
CA THR A 31 -12.17 -16.59 7.29
C THR A 31 -11.05 -17.62 7.28
N VAL A 32 -10.72 -18.12 8.46
CA VAL A 32 -9.76 -19.21 8.65
C VAL A 32 -10.45 -20.30 9.44
N GLU A 33 -10.68 -21.45 8.83
CA GLU A 33 -11.33 -22.58 9.44
C GLU A 33 -10.35 -23.75 9.60
N LYS A 34 -10.21 -24.23 10.84
CA LYS A 34 -9.44 -25.44 11.11
C LYS A 34 -10.25 -26.69 10.73
N LYS A 35 -9.68 -27.54 9.91
CA LYS A 35 -10.21 -28.86 9.54
C LYS A 35 -9.39 -29.97 10.24
N ALA A 36 -9.83 -31.22 10.09
CA ALA A 36 -9.14 -32.37 10.69
C ALA A 36 -7.71 -32.54 10.16
N ASP A 37 -7.48 -32.19 8.91
CA ASP A 37 -6.24 -32.38 8.16
C ASP A 37 -5.56 -31.06 7.71
N GLY A 38 -6.05 -29.89 8.20
CA GLY A 38 -5.46 -28.63 7.79
C GLY A 38 -6.30 -27.40 8.10
N PHE A 39 -6.16 -26.39 7.25
CA PHE A 39 -6.89 -25.13 7.33
C PHE A 39 -7.50 -24.79 5.97
N VAL A 40 -8.71 -24.24 6.01
CA VAL A 40 -9.34 -23.59 4.86
C VAL A 40 -9.35 -22.10 5.10
N MET A 41 -8.79 -21.35 4.16
CA MET A 41 -8.78 -19.89 4.17
C MET A 41 -9.62 -19.40 2.99
N GLU A 42 -10.54 -18.51 3.27
CA GLU A 42 -11.39 -17.92 2.26
C GLU A 42 -11.38 -16.40 2.39
N MET A 43 -11.29 -15.71 1.25
CA MET A 43 -11.36 -14.26 1.16
C MET A 43 -12.45 -13.91 0.16
N LYS A 44 -13.55 -13.33 0.63
CA LYS A 44 -14.71 -12.97 -0.19
C LYS A 44 -15.09 -11.51 0.00
N LYS A 45 -15.38 -10.84 -1.10
CA LYS A 45 -15.93 -9.49 -1.08
C LYS A 45 -17.36 -9.51 -0.51
N GLN A 46 -17.63 -8.61 0.43
CA GLN A 46 -18.92 -8.39 1.07
C GLN A 46 -19.16 -6.88 1.23
N SER A 47 -20.41 -6.49 1.49
CA SER A 47 -20.78 -5.10 1.71
C SER A 47 -20.99 -4.83 3.20
N PHE A 48 -20.59 -3.64 3.62
CA PHE A 48 -21.02 -3.09 4.90
C PHE A 48 -22.51 -2.71 4.86
N THR A 49 -23.13 -2.66 6.01
CA THR A 49 -24.53 -2.16 6.11
C THR A 49 -24.64 -0.65 5.88
N GLN A 50 -23.56 0.07 6.13
CA GLN A 50 -23.37 1.50 5.88
C GLN A 50 -21.91 1.75 5.48
N PRO A 51 -21.64 2.80 4.69
CA PRO A 51 -20.26 3.17 4.37
C PRO A 51 -19.41 3.40 5.62
N VAL A 52 -18.19 2.93 5.62
CA VAL A 52 -17.21 3.13 6.69
C VAL A 52 -16.13 4.08 6.19
N THR A 53 -15.80 5.08 6.99
CA THR A 53 -14.73 6.05 6.68
C THR A 53 -13.58 5.86 7.64
N HIS A 54 -12.39 5.66 7.07
CA HIS A 54 -11.11 5.63 7.78
C HIS A 54 -10.40 6.96 7.59
N THR A 55 -9.89 7.51 8.69
CA THR A 55 -9.19 8.80 8.71
C THR A 55 -7.81 8.66 9.31
N PRO A 56 -6.85 9.53 8.96
CA PRO A 56 -5.51 9.50 9.55
C PRO A 56 -5.50 9.61 11.09
N GLN A 57 -6.53 10.24 11.66
CA GLN A 57 -6.66 10.46 13.10
C GLN A 57 -7.18 9.24 13.87
N GLU A 58 -7.66 8.22 13.17
CA GLU A 58 -8.16 6.98 13.78
C GLU A 58 -7.02 6.13 14.37
N TYR A 59 -5.81 6.33 13.88
CA TYR A 59 -4.64 5.54 14.25
C TYR A 59 -3.69 6.34 15.13
N ASP A 60 -3.13 5.68 16.14
CA ASP A 60 -2.13 6.29 17.04
C ASP A 60 -0.81 6.61 16.34
N PHE A 61 -0.55 5.96 15.21
CA PHE A 61 0.65 6.10 14.38
C PHE A 61 0.23 6.49 12.96
N PRO A 62 0.07 7.79 12.67
CA PRO A 62 -0.29 8.25 11.33
C PRO A 62 0.89 8.05 10.38
N ASP A 63 0.58 7.70 9.13
CA ASP A 63 1.56 7.46 8.08
C ASP A 63 2.43 8.70 7.82
N ARG A 64 3.74 8.51 7.75
CA ARG A 64 4.72 9.56 7.51
C ARG A 64 5.82 9.08 6.59
N LEU A 65 6.36 10.02 5.81
CA LEU A 65 7.53 9.72 5.00
C LEU A 65 8.78 9.53 5.85
N TYR A 66 9.63 8.59 5.41
CA TYR A 66 10.92 8.32 5.99
C TYR A 66 10.88 7.90 7.47
N GLU A 67 9.87 7.13 7.84
CA GLU A 67 9.79 6.56 9.18
C GLU A 67 11.11 5.84 9.55
N PRO A 68 11.63 6.02 10.76
CA PRO A 68 12.97 5.55 11.13
C PRO A 68 13.20 4.04 10.97
N HIS A 69 12.14 3.25 11.03
CA HIS A 69 12.22 1.80 10.85
C HIS A 69 12.33 1.36 9.39
N TRP A 70 12.10 2.27 8.42
CA TRP A 70 12.31 2.00 7.00
C TRP A 70 13.73 2.41 6.59
N GLU A 71 14.67 1.48 6.76
CA GLU A 71 16.06 1.73 6.35
C GLU A 71 16.16 1.92 4.83
N LYS A 72 16.96 2.92 4.41
CA LYS A 72 17.18 3.23 2.98
C LYS A 72 15.90 3.54 2.20
N ALA A 73 14.88 4.07 2.86
CA ALA A 73 13.68 4.52 2.17
C ALA A 73 14.00 5.55 1.09
N CYS A 74 13.23 5.51 0.00
CA CYS A 74 13.34 6.42 -1.13
C CYS A 74 11.93 6.85 -1.54
N ALA A 75 11.66 8.15 -1.53
CA ALA A 75 10.37 8.70 -1.90
C ALA A 75 10.45 9.48 -3.21
N ARG A 76 9.42 9.34 -4.05
CA ARG A 76 9.19 10.13 -5.26
C ARG A 76 7.77 10.64 -5.29
N GLY A 77 7.58 11.85 -5.77
CA GLY A 77 6.24 12.43 -5.73
C GLY A 77 6.08 13.68 -6.57
N ILE A 78 4.90 14.25 -6.48
CA ILE A 78 4.52 15.51 -7.12
C ILE A 78 4.36 16.55 -6.03
N VAL A 79 4.99 17.70 -6.23
CA VAL A 79 4.93 18.84 -5.33
C VAL A 79 4.38 20.05 -6.08
N GLN A 80 3.40 20.74 -5.52
CA GLN A 80 2.87 22.01 -6.02
C GLN A 80 2.80 23.00 -4.87
N ASP A 81 3.28 24.22 -5.10
CA ASP A 81 3.28 25.31 -4.10
C ASP A 81 3.82 24.82 -2.72
N GLU A 82 4.93 24.08 -2.76
CA GLU A 82 5.58 23.45 -1.61
C GLU A 82 4.75 22.38 -0.86
N LYS A 83 3.60 22.01 -1.40
CA LYS A 83 2.74 20.94 -0.84
C LYS A 83 2.96 19.64 -1.57
N LEU A 84 3.00 18.55 -0.81
CA LEU A 84 2.95 17.20 -1.36
C LEU A 84 1.56 16.95 -1.95
N MET A 85 1.51 16.57 -3.21
CA MET A 85 0.27 16.28 -3.93
C MET A 85 0.12 14.80 -4.31
N ALA A 86 1.22 14.09 -4.41
CA ALA A 86 1.22 12.64 -4.62
C ALA A 86 2.59 12.08 -4.25
N VAL A 87 2.65 10.85 -3.77
CA VAL A 87 3.90 10.22 -3.38
C VAL A 87 3.81 8.70 -3.49
N VAL A 88 4.95 8.11 -3.84
CA VAL A 88 5.29 6.70 -3.58
C VAL A 88 6.59 6.68 -2.79
N GLU A 89 6.60 5.96 -1.69
CA GLU A 89 7.81 5.65 -0.94
C GLU A 89 8.08 4.16 -0.98
N THR A 90 9.35 3.81 -1.08
CA THR A 90 9.80 2.41 -1.10
C THR A 90 10.95 2.20 -0.14
N ALA A 91 11.03 1.03 0.47
CA ALA A 91 12.15 0.61 1.29
C ALA A 91 12.59 -0.81 0.94
N PRO A 92 13.92 -1.10 0.85
CA PRO A 92 14.41 -2.44 0.57
C PRO A 92 14.32 -3.33 1.80
N GLU A 93 13.82 -4.54 1.62
CA GLU A 93 13.94 -5.64 2.59
C GLU A 93 15.09 -6.56 2.15
N GLU A 94 16.31 -6.24 2.57
CA GLU A 94 17.53 -6.86 2.07
C GLU A 94 17.59 -8.37 2.34
N TRP A 95 17.16 -8.80 3.55
CA TRP A 95 17.20 -10.20 3.96
C TRP A 95 16.38 -11.13 3.05
N SER A 96 15.36 -10.61 2.39
CA SER A 96 14.48 -11.36 1.51
C SER A 96 14.55 -10.93 0.05
N ASN A 97 15.43 -9.98 -0.27
CA ASN A 97 15.58 -9.36 -1.60
C ASN A 97 14.23 -8.86 -2.18
N ARG A 98 13.44 -8.18 -1.33
CA ARG A 98 12.18 -7.54 -1.73
C ARG A 98 12.34 -6.02 -1.73
N LEU A 99 11.51 -5.34 -2.51
CA LEU A 99 11.27 -3.92 -2.36
C LEU A 99 9.84 -3.75 -1.83
N ARG A 100 9.67 -3.01 -0.75
CA ARG A 100 8.36 -2.69 -0.20
C ARG A 100 7.95 -1.30 -0.62
N VAL A 101 6.74 -1.12 -1.13
CA VAL A 101 6.07 0.18 -1.15
C VAL A 101 5.56 0.40 0.27
N THR A 102 6.14 1.37 0.94
CA THR A 102 5.76 1.73 2.32
C THR A 102 4.59 2.70 2.31
N GLU A 103 4.59 3.63 1.33
CA GLU A 103 3.56 4.63 1.17
C GLU A 103 3.17 4.79 -0.29
N LEU A 104 1.87 4.94 -0.56
CA LEU A 104 1.33 5.38 -1.84
C LEU A 104 0.10 6.26 -1.59
N TRP A 105 0.22 7.52 -1.94
CA TRP A 105 -0.87 8.47 -1.77
C TRP A 105 -0.97 9.45 -2.95
N VAL A 106 -2.20 9.81 -3.30
CA VAL A 106 -2.52 10.81 -4.34
C VAL A 106 -3.64 11.69 -3.83
N ASP A 107 -3.39 12.99 -3.82
CA ASP A 107 -4.40 14.01 -3.48
C ASP A 107 -5.67 13.84 -4.31
N GLU A 108 -6.83 14.08 -3.72
CA GLU A 108 -8.13 13.91 -4.40
C GLU A 108 -8.22 14.67 -5.71
N SER A 109 -7.68 15.88 -5.75
CA SER A 109 -7.68 16.73 -6.96
C SER A 109 -6.89 16.13 -8.12
N LEU A 110 -6.00 15.16 -7.85
CA LEU A 110 -5.15 14.47 -8.82
C LEU A 110 -5.61 13.04 -9.14
N ARG A 111 -6.59 12.52 -8.42
CA ARG A 111 -7.12 11.16 -8.68
C ARG A 111 -7.78 11.06 -10.05
N GLY A 112 -7.81 9.87 -10.62
CA GLY A 112 -8.37 9.60 -11.95
C GLY A 112 -7.55 10.13 -13.14
N LYS A 113 -6.36 10.71 -12.90
CA LYS A 113 -5.48 11.29 -13.93
C LYS A 113 -4.26 10.42 -14.26
N GLY A 114 -4.25 9.16 -13.86
CA GLY A 114 -3.12 8.25 -14.09
C GLY A 114 -1.91 8.44 -13.16
N ILE A 115 -1.98 9.36 -12.19
CA ILE A 115 -0.86 9.67 -11.31
C ILE A 115 -0.44 8.47 -10.46
N GLY A 116 -1.42 7.73 -9.87
CA GLY A 116 -1.11 6.52 -9.10
C GLY A 116 -0.39 5.46 -9.92
N HIS A 117 -0.81 5.26 -11.17
CA HIS A 117 -0.14 4.39 -12.12
C HIS A 117 1.31 4.85 -12.39
N ALA A 118 1.52 6.13 -12.69
CA ALA A 118 2.84 6.67 -12.95
C ALA A 118 3.79 6.51 -11.76
N LEU A 119 3.29 6.75 -10.53
CA LEU A 119 4.06 6.51 -9.30
C LEU A 119 4.39 5.03 -9.12
N MET A 120 3.43 4.14 -9.34
CA MET A 120 3.66 2.70 -9.22
C MET A 120 4.68 2.20 -10.27
N GLU A 121 4.67 2.74 -11.49
CA GLU A 121 5.70 2.41 -12.50
C GLU A 121 7.10 2.85 -12.04
N THR A 122 7.25 4.00 -11.36
CA THR A 122 8.57 4.38 -10.81
C THR A 122 9.06 3.38 -9.76
N ALA A 123 8.18 2.83 -8.94
CA ALA A 123 8.53 1.79 -7.95
C ALA A 123 8.88 0.46 -8.64
N LYS A 124 8.13 0.06 -9.66
CA LYS A 124 8.44 -1.14 -10.48
C LYS A 124 9.79 -1.01 -11.20
N GLU A 125 10.08 0.17 -11.76
CA GLU A 125 11.37 0.45 -12.39
C GLU A 125 12.53 0.38 -11.39
N GLN A 126 12.33 0.89 -10.18
CA GLN A 126 13.29 0.76 -9.10
C GLN A 126 13.54 -0.71 -8.76
N ALA A 127 12.49 -1.51 -8.58
CA ALA A 127 12.60 -2.94 -8.30
C ALA A 127 13.39 -3.68 -9.40
N ARG A 128 13.12 -3.35 -10.69
CA ARG A 128 13.87 -3.91 -11.83
C ARG A 128 15.34 -3.52 -11.80
N ARG A 129 15.64 -2.22 -11.61
CA ARG A 129 17.00 -1.69 -11.59
C ARG A 129 17.83 -2.28 -10.46
N GLU A 130 17.22 -2.51 -9.30
CA GLU A 130 17.88 -3.07 -8.14
C GLU A 130 17.92 -4.61 -8.12
N GLY A 131 17.31 -5.27 -9.10
CA GLY A 131 17.25 -6.74 -9.17
C GLY A 131 16.46 -7.37 -8.02
N ARG A 132 15.42 -6.67 -7.54
CA ARG A 132 14.54 -7.19 -6.49
C ARG A 132 13.65 -8.29 -7.05
N ARG A 133 13.50 -9.40 -6.34
CA ARG A 133 12.66 -10.52 -6.80
C ARG A 133 11.16 -10.20 -6.83
N VAL A 134 10.70 -9.29 -5.98
CA VAL A 134 9.31 -8.85 -5.89
C VAL A 134 9.22 -7.41 -5.36
N LEU A 135 8.32 -6.63 -5.94
CA LEU A 135 7.80 -5.40 -5.33
C LEU A 135 6.55 -5.77 -4.55
N MET A 136 6.51 -5.48 -3.27
CA MET A 136 5.39 -5.82 -2.41
C MET A 136 4.84 -4.59 -1.69
N LEU A 137 3.61 -4.71 -1.25
CA LEU A 137 2.90 -3.72 -0.45
C LEU A 137 1.89 -4.41 0.46
N GLU A 138 1.33 -3.63 1.35
CA GLU A 138 0.22 -4.07 2.18
C GLU A 138 -0.91 -3.04 2.20
N THR A 139 -2.10 -3.48 2.54
CA THR A 139 -3.26 -2.62 2.78
C THR A 139 -4.30 -3.35 3.62
N GLN A 140 -5.27 -2.62 4.14
CA GLN A 140 -6.39 -3.19 4.90
C GLN A 140 -7.37 -3.92 3.97
N SER A 141 -7.94 -5.03 4.45
CA SER A 141 -8.93 -5.82 3.69
C SER A 141 -10.21 -5.04 3.35
N CYS A 142 -10.50 -3.97 4.07
CA CYS A 142 -11.60 -3.05 3.78
C CYS A 142 -11.23 -1.94 2.79
N ASN A 143 -9.95 -1.74 2.46
CA ASN A 143 -9.55 -0.79 1.42
C ASN A 143 -9.69 -1.40 0.01
N VAL A 144 -10.94 -1.72 -0.35
CA VAL A 144 -11.26 -2.43 -1.60
C VAL A 144 -10.80 -1.65 -2.84
N ASN A 145 -10.84 -0.33 -2.79
CA ASN A 145 -10.39 0.53 -3.88
C ASN A 145 -8.88 0.41 -4.10
N ALA A 146 -8.08 0.42 -3.02
CA ALA A 146 -6.64 0.22 -3.12
C ALA A 146 -6.30 -1.19 -3.61
N ILE A 147 -6.96 -2.23 -3.07
CA ILE A 147 -6.78 -3.61 -3.54
C ILE A 147 -7.10 -3.71 -5.04
N GLY A 148 -8.23 -3.14 -5.49
CA GLY A 148 -8.61 -3.12 -6.90
C GLY A 148 -7.59 -2.43 -7.78
N PHE A 149 -7.05 -1.29 -7.34
CA PHE A 149 -5.97 -0.58 -8.02
C PHE A 149 -4.71 -1.45 -8.14
N TYR A 150 -4.25 -2.06 -7.05
CA TYR A 150 -3.05 -2.91 -7.09
C TYR A 150 -3.21 -4.14 -7.97
N LEU A 151 -4.38 -4.78 -7.95
CA LEU A 151 -4.67 -5.90 -8.87
C LEU A 151 -4.63 -5.45 -10.33
N HIS A 152 -5.15 -4.25 -10.64
CA HIS A 152 -5.07 -3.65 -11.98
C HIS A 152 -3.62 -3.34 -12.38
N GLU A 153 -2.76 -2.94 -11.42
CA GLU A 153 -1.32 -2.75 -11.62
C GLU A 153 -0.53 -4.06 -11.77
N GLY A 154 -1.19 -5.21 -11.75
CA GLY A 154 -0.59 -6.53 -11.95
C GLY A 154 -0.02 -7.16 -10.69
N PHE A 155 -0.38 -6.64 -9.53
CA PHE A 155 -0.08 -7.31 -8.26
C PHE A 155 -0.99 -8.52 -8.06
N THR A 156 -0.56 -9.46 -7.25
CA THR A 156 -1.36 -10.62 -6.82
C THR A 156 -1.32 -10.74 -5.30
N LEU A 157 -2.37 -11.30 -4.72
CA LEU A 157 -2.41 -11.59 -3.28
C LEU A 157 -1.32 -12.62 -2.93
N ILE A 158 -0.49 -12.31 -1.91
CA ILE A 158 0.59 -13.18 -1.44
C ILE A 158 0.44 -13.62 0.01
N GLY A 159 -0.37 -12.92 0.80
CA GLY A 159 -0.59 -13.28 2.18
C GLY A 159 -1.57 -12.35 2.90
N PHE A 160 -1.81 -12.67 4.17
CA PHE A 160 -2.53 -11.80 5.08
C PHE A 160 -2.06 -12.04 6.52
N ASP A 161 -2.23 -11.03 7.37
CA ASP A 161 -2.02 -11.12 8.81
C ASP A 161 -3.28 -10.64 9.53
N SER A 162 -3.89 -11.51 10.33
CA SER A 162 -5.18 -11.28 10.99
C SER A 162 -5.07 -10.64 12.38
N CYS A 163 -3.87 -10.24 12.79
CA CYS A 163 -3.61 -9.56 14.07
C CYS A 163 -2.52 -8.49 13.97
N CYS A 164 -2.32 -7.92 12.78
CA CYS A 164 -1.27 -6.94 12.54
C CYS A 164 -1.56 -5.60 13.22
N TYR A 165 -2.79 -5.12 13.10
CA TYR A 165 -3.19 -3.83 13.67
C TYR A 165 -3.75 -3.98 15.08
N ARG A 166 -4.59 -4.99 15.29
CA ARG A 166 -5.22 -5.29 16.57
C ARG A 166 -5.54 -6.79 16.68
N ASN A 167 -5.77 -7.28 17.90
CA ASN A 167 -6.13 -8.68 18.12
C ASN A 167 -7.49 -9.10 17.54
N ASN A 168 -8.31 -8.17 17.11
CA ASN A 168 -9.64 -8.39 16.56
C ASN A 168 -9.80 -7.85 15.12
N ASP A 169 -8.74 -7.85 14.34
CA ASP A 169 -8.75 -7.37 12.93
C ASP A 169 -9.80 -8.09 12.07
N LEU A 170 -10.01 -9.39 12.31
CA LEU A 170 -11.06 -10.17 11.63
C LEU A 170 -12.46 -9.61 11.89
N ASP A 171 -12.76 -9.25 13.15
CA ASP A 171 -14.07 -8.70 13.52
C ASP A 171 -14.25 -7.29 12.97
N ARG A 172 -13.18 -6.50 13.01
CA ARG A 172 -13.13 -5.14 12.48
C ARG A 172 -13.17 -5.05 10.96
N LYS A 173 -12.89 -6.15 10.26
CA LYS A 173 -12.73 -6.21 8.79
C LYS A 173 -11.54 -5.40 8.28
N GLU A 174 -10.53 -5.24 9.13
CA GLU A 174 -9.31 -4.49 8.87
C GLU A 174 -8.07 -5.40 8.84
N VAL A 175 -8.21 -6.60 8.32
CA VAL A 175 -7.11 -7.55 8.20
C VAL A 175 -6.06 -6.98 7.24
N ARG A 176 -4.78 -7.03 7.62
CA ARG A 176 -3.69 -6.69 6.73
C ARG A 176 -3.61 -7.71 5.60
N VAL A 177 -3.66 -7.27 4.37
CA VAL A 177 -3.44 -8.09 3.17
C VAL A 177 -2.18 -7.65 2.46
N GLU A 178 -1.40 -8.62 2.00
CA GLU A 178 -0.14 -8.37 1.30
C GLU A 178 -0.29 -8.73 -0.17
N LEU A 179 0.16 -7.84 -1.04
CA LEU A 179 0.18 -8.04 -2.48
C LEU A 179 1.61 -7.91 -3.00
N GLY A 180 1.92 -8.70 -4.04
CA GLY A 180 3.24 -8.72 -4.66
C GLY A 180 3.17 -8.66 -6.18
N TRP A 181 4.04 -7.85 -6.76
CA TRP A 181 4.33 -7.84 -8.18
C TRP A 181 5.69 -8.49 -8.41
N PHE A 182 5.70 -9.62 -9.11
CA PHE A 182 6.91 -10.42 -9.32
C PHE A 182 7.63 -9.97 -10.58
N LEU A 183 8.93 -9.76 -10.48
CA LEU A 183 9.76 -9.59 -11.66
C LEU A 183 9.70 -10.88 -12.48
N GLN A 184 9.30 -10.75 -13.75
CA GLN A 184 9.38 -11.89 -14.66
C GLN A 184 10.86 -12.19 -14.93
N GLU A 185 11.30 -13.39 -14.63
CA GLU A 185 12.60 -13.86 -15.09
C GLU A 185 12.58 -13.80 -16.61
N LYS A 186 13.55 -13.08 -17.22
CA LYS A 186 13.76 -13.18 -18.65
C LYS A 186 14.13 -14.63 -18.95
N LYS A 187 13.19 -15.34 -19.57
CA LYS A 187 13.45 -16.68 -20.13
C LYS A 187 14.52 -16.61 -21.19
#